data_0fc510b7ba3633f7e4811b5e9fff785d
#
_entry.id   0fc510b7ba3633f7e4811b5e9fff785d
#
_cell.length_a   1.000
_cell.length_b   1.000
_cell.length_c   1.000
_cell.angle_alpha   90.00
_cell.angle_beta   90.00
_cell.angle_gamma   90.00
#
_symmetry.space_group_name_H-M   'P 1'
#
loop_
_entity.id
_entity.type
_entity.pdbx_description
1 polymer ?
#
loop_
_entity_poly.entity_id
_entity_poly.type
_entity_poly.pdbx_seq_one_letter_code
_entity_poly.pdbx_strand_id
1 'polypeptide(L)'
;LWLTFWRHLHTDHFPFVRHTVEAFDGALWQELEVGYANPGIDDPAWTFLEYDISAYVGPTLRVRVCYSQEANAIAHAGWSLDDLTVGPYSCTP
;
A
#
# COMPACT_ATOMS: atom_id res chain seq x y z
N LEU A 1 12.22 -7.45 -9.45
CA LEU A 1 10.76 -7.63 -9.43
C LEU A 1 10.10 -6.41 -8.82
N TRP A 2 9.03 -5.93 -9.43
CA TRP A 2 8.35 -4.71 -9.04
C TRP A 2 6.89 -4.98 -8.73
N LEU A 3 6.40 -4.41 -7.62
CA LEU A 3 4.98 -4.25 -7.32
C LEU A 3 4.58 -2.84 -7.71
N THR A 4 3.59 -2.72 -8.59
CA THR A 4 3.10 -1.42 -9.03
C THR A 4 1.57 -1.36 -8.97
N PHE A 5 1.03 -0.19 -8.66
CA PHE A 5 -0.41 0.05 -8.69
C PHE A 5 -0.72 1.54 -8.67
N TRP A 6 -1.94 1.87 -9.03
CA TRP A 6 -2.50 3.21 -8.85
C TRP A 6 -3.30 3.26 -7.55
N ARG A 7 -3.13 4.33 -6.81
CA ARG A 7 -3.78 4.57 -5.53
C ARG A 7 -4.63 5.82 -5.56
N HIS A 8 -5.82 5.75 -4.94
CA HIS A 8 -6.61 6.90 -4.55
C HIS A 8 -7.00 6.71 -3.09
N LEU A 9 -6.36 7.45 -2.19
CA LEU A 9 -6.44 7.23 -0.75
C LEU A 9 -6.92 8.49 -0.05
N HIS A 10 -7.98 8.35 0.75
CA HIS A 10 -8.49 9.37 1.64
C HIS A 10 -8.58 8.79 3.04
N THR A 11 -7.78 9.28 3.97
CA THR A 11 -7.71 8.76 5.33
C THR A 11 -7.82 9.86 6.37
N ASP A 12 -8.26 9.47 7.58
CA ASP A 12 -8.02 10.23 8.78
C ASP A 12 -6.54 10.12 9.18
N HIS A 13 -6.09 10.94 10.14
CA HIS A 13 -4.70 10.95 10.58
C HIS A 13 -4.43 9.84 11.60
N PHE A 14 -3.13 9.54 11.80
CA PHE A 14 -2.69 8.69 12.90
C PHE A 14 -3.12 9.29 14.27
N PRO A 15 -3.60 8.49 15.25
CA PRO A 15 -3.60 7.02 15.26
C PRO A 15 -4.88 6.36 14.75
N PHE A 16 -5.82 7.11 14.18
CA PHE A 16 -7.15 6.61 13.84
C PHE A 16 -7.18 5.68 12.64
N VAL A 17 -6.27 5.87 11.70
CA VAL A 17 -6.16 5.06 10.49
C VAL A 17 -4.72 4.63 10.27
N ARG A 18 -4.55 3.38 9.88
CA ARG A 18 -3.25 2.83 9.47
C ARG A 18 -3.42 2.08 8.15
N HIS A 19 -2.52 2.31 7.20
CA HIS A 19 -2.46 1.54 5.98
C HIS A 19 -1.06 0.97 5.78
N THR A 20 -0.96 -0.21 5.17
CA THR A 20 0.32 -0.85 4.87
C THR A 20 0.33 -1.48 3.49
N VAL A 21 1.50 -1.51 2.88
CA VAL A 21 1.82 -2.35 1.73
C VAL A 21 2.93 -3.29 2.18
N GLU A 22 2.73 -4.60 2.01
CA GLU A 22 3.63 -5.60 2.58
C GLU A 22 3.94 -6.70 1.57
N ALA A 23 5.13 -7.28 1.69
CA ALA A 23 5.56 -8.46 0.96
C ALA A 23 5.96 -9.57 1.93
N PHE A 24 5.60 -10.82 1.61
CA PHE A 24 5.97 -11.99 2.40
C PHE A 24 7.30 -12.56 1.90
N ASP A 25 8.27 -12.71 2.83
CA ASP A 25 9.61 -13.19 2.49
C ASP A 25 9.79 -14.72 2.61
N GLY A 26 8.71 -15.44 2.92
CA GLY A 26 8.73 -16.87 3.18
C GLY A 26 8.66 -17.24 4.66
N ALA A 27 8.84 -16.28 5.54
CA ALA A 27 8.75 -16.44 7.00
C ALA A 27 7.90 -15.33 7.64
N LEU A 28 8.14 -14.08 7.26
CA LEU A 28 7.48 -12.92 7.85
C LEU A 28 6.97 -11.98 6.76
N TRP A 29 5.96 -11.19 7.10
CA TRP A 29 5.53 -10.06 6.30
C TRP A 29 6.44 -8.88 6.55
N GLN A 30 6.97 -8.30 5.47
CA GLN A 30 7.84 -7.12 5.52
C GLN A 30 7.05 -5.91 5.03
N GLU A 31 7.06 -4.83 5.80
CA GLU A 31 6.37 -3.60 5.44
C GLU A 31 7.18 -2.82 4.40
N LEU A 32 6.60 -2.61 3.22
CA LEU A 32 7.16 -1.78 2.16
C LEU A 32 6.79 -0.32 2.37
N GLU A 33 5.56 -0.08 2.88
CA GLU A 33 5.08 1.23 3.25
C GLU A 33 4.18 1.11 4.48
N VAL A 34 4.36 2.01 5.43
CA VAL A 34 3.50 2.15 6.60
C VAL A 34 2.95 3.56 6.61
N GLY A 35 1.63 3.66 6.52
CA GLY A 35 0.96 4.95 6.53
C GLY A 35 0.50 5.35 7.92
N TYR A 36 1.30 6.18 8.57
CA TYR A 36 0.95 6.89 9.80
C TYR A 36 0.93 8.40 9.47
N ALA A 37 -0.01 8.77 8.65
CA ALA A 37 -0.06 10.15 8.17
C ALA A 37 -0.66 11.10 9.21
N ASN A 38 -0.02 12.25 9.39
CA ASN A 38 -0.53 13.35 10.18
C ASN A 38 -0.12 14.67 9.51
N PRO A 39 -1.02 15.43 8.86
CA PRO A 39 -2.45 15.11 8.71
C PRO A 39 -2.71 13.87 7.87
N GLY A 40 -3.97 13.46 7.75
CA GLY A 40 -4.38 12.33 6.93
C GLY A 40 -3.99 12.50 5.46
N ILE A 41 -3.95 11.39 4.73
CA ILE A 41 -3.67 11.40 3.30
C ILE A 41 -4.94 11.73 2.54
N ASP A 42 -4.84 12.63 1.58
CA ASP A 42 -5.92 13.02 0.69
C ASP A 42 -5.36 13.15 -0.73
N ASP A 43 -5.35 12.04 -1.46
CA ASP A 43 -4.86 12.03 -2.83
C ASP A 43 -5.81 12.85 -3.72
N PRO A 44 -5.35 13.95 -4.35
CA PRO A 44 -6.20 14.78 -5.21
C PRO A 44 -6.54 14.08 -6.53
N ALA A 45 -5.77 13.08 -6.91
CA ALA A 45 -5.94 12.28 -8.12
C ALA A 45 -5.35 10.90 -7.88
N TRP A 46 -5.59 9.97 -8.84
CA TRP A 46 -4.90 8.68 -8.82
C TRP A 46 -3.40 8.87 -8.83
N THR A 47 -2.71 8.22 -7.90
CA THR A 47 -1.26 8.29 -7.71
C THR A 47 -0.63 6.96 -8.04
N PHE A 48 0.40 6.97 -8.90
CA PHE A 48 1.15 5.75 -9.25
C PHE A 48 2.20 5.46 -8.18
N LEU A 49 2.20 4.23 -7.70
CA LEU A 49 3.17 3.76 -6.70
C LEU A 49 3.91 2.53 -7.22
N GLU A 50 5.21 2.46 -6.92
CA GLU A 50 6.04 1.32 -7.28
C GLU A 50 6.99 0.96 -6.14
N TYR A 51 7.16 -0.34 -5.93
CA TYR A 51 8.04 -0.89 -4.90
C TYR A 51 8.91 -1.98 -5.50
N ASP A 52 10.22 -1.89 -5.27
CA ASP A 52 11.14 -2.96 -5.62
C ASP A 52 11.01 -4.09 -4.60
N ILE A 53 10.52 -5.24 -5.05
CA ILE A 53 10.33 -6.43 -4.21
C ILE A 53 11.29 -7.56 -4.59
N SER A 54 12.38 -7.25 -5.27
CA SER A 54 13.36 -8.24 -5.72
C SER A 54 13.97 -9.05 -4.57
N ALA A 55 14.05 -8.46 -3.38
CA ALA A 55 14.57 -9.15 -2.19
C ALA A 55 13.64 -10.28 -1.70
N TYR A 56 12.39 -10.31 -2.15
CA TYR A 56 11.37 -11.27 -1.68
C TYR A 56 11.05 -12.34 -2.72
N VAL A 57 11.76 -12.37 -3.84
CA VAL A 57 11.53 -13.33 -4.93
C VAL A 57 11.69 -14.76 -4.41
N GLY A 58 10.70 -15.61 -4.71
CA GLY A 58 10.72 -17.00 -4.33
C GLY A 58 9.34 -17.63 -4.50
N PRO A 59 9.22 -18.97 -4.30
CA PRO A 59 7.96 -19.68 -4.53
C PRO A 59 6.85 -19.30 -3.55
N THR A 60 7.20 -18.61 -2.45
CA THR A 60 6.24 -18.20 -1.42
C THR A 60 5.97 -16.71 -1.43
N LEU A 61 6.44 -15.96 -2.44
CA LEU A 61 6.20 -14.54 -2.54
C LEU A 61 4.69 -14.25 -2.53
N ARG A 62 4.29 -13.35 -1.65
CA ARG A 62 2.94 -12.80 -1.57
C ARG A 62 3.03 -11.31 -1.31
N VAL A 63 2.04 -10.57 -1.76
CA VAL A 63 1.89 -9.15 -1.46
C VAL A 63 0.51 -8.93 -0.86
N ARG A 64 0.40 -7.95 0.03
CA ARG A 64 -0.89 -7.53 0.57
C ARG A 64 -0.92 -6.04 0.82
N VAL A 65 -2.10 -5.47 0.73
CA VAL A 65 -2.39 -4.10 1.14
C VAL A 65 -3.43 -4.17 2.25
N CYS A 66 -3.17 -3.42 3.33
CA CYS A 66 -4.02 -3.46 4.51
C CYS A 66 -4.45 -2.05 4.87
N TYR A 67 -5.71 -1.92 5.28
CA TYR A 67 -6.28 -0.69 5.77
C TYR A 67 -7.01 -1.00 7.08
N SER A 68 -6.64 -0.31 8.14
CA SER A 68 -7.31 -0.47 9.42
C SER A 68 -7.76 0.89 9.96
N GLN A 69 -8.95 0.91 10.54
CA GLN A 69 -9.61 2.10 11.02
C GLN A 69 -10.14 1.85 12.43
N GLU A 70 -9.82 2.76 13.35
CA GLU A 70 -10.39 2.72 14.70
C GLU A 70 -11.84 3.21 14.71
N ALA A 71 -12.59 2.82 15.75
CA ALA A 71 -13.99 3.20 15.91
C ALA A 71 -14.21 4.72 15.98
N ASN A 72 -13.20 5.47 16.45
CA ASN A 72 -13.25 6.93 16.59
C ASN A 72 -12.77 7.69 15.34
N ALA A 73 -12.37 6.98 14.30
CA ALA A 73 -11.90 7.62 13.08
C ALA A 73 -13.05 8.35 12.38
N ILE A 74 -12.72 9.50 11.78
CA ILE A 74 -13.66 10.21 10.92
C ILE A 74 -13.81 9.44 9.61
N ALA A 75 -15.04 9.31 9.13
CA ALA A 75 -15.32 8.62 7.87
C ALA A 75 -14.74 9.38 6.68
N HIS A 76 -13.98 8.67 5.85
CA HIS A 76 -13.42 9.17 4.59
C HIS A 76 -13.73 8.16 3.48
N ALA A 77 -13.39 8.50 2.24
CA ALA A 77 -13.64 7.61 1.09
C ALA A 77 -12.86 6.29 1.16
N GLY A 78 -11.78 6.25 1.94
CA GLY A 78 -10.98 5.05 2.12
C GLY A 78 -9.93 4.89 1.04
N TRP A 79 -9.62 3.63 0.68
CA TRP A 79 -8.52 3.30 -0.20
C TRP A 79 -9.02 2.54 -1.44
N SER A 80 -8.79 3.11 -2.60
CA SER A 80 -9.05 2.48 -3.88
C SER A 80 -7.73 2.15 -4.58
N LEU A 81 -7.65 0.96 -5.15
CA LEU A 81 -6.49 0.45 -5.87
C LEU A 81 -6.90 0.02 -7.26
N ASP A 82 -6.03 0.23 -8.25
CA ASP A 82 -6.26 -0.19 -9.62
C ASP A 82 -4.95 -0.60 -10.29
N ASP A 83 -5.05 -1.47 -11.30
CA ASP A 83 -3.93 -1.94 -12.11
C ASP A 83 -2.77 -2.51 -11.28
N LEU A 84 -3.10 -3.31 -10.26
CA LEU A 84 -2.08 -3.95 -9.43
C LEU A 84 -1.35 -5.02 -10.23
N THR A 85 -0.03 -4.85 -10.36
CA THR A 85 0.82 -5.80 -11.08
C THR A 85 2.06 -6.15 -10.29
N VAL A 86 2.54 -7.38 -10.49
CA VAL A 86 3.85 -7.85 -10.03
C VAL A 86 4.59 -8.35 -11.27
N GLY A 87 5.71 -7.73 -11.60
CA GLY A 87 6.42 -8.04 -12.82
C GLY A 87 7.89 -7.63 -12.80
N PRO A 88 8.66 -8.05 -13.84
CA PRO A 88 10.10 -7.83 -13.88
C PRO A 88 10.50 -6.38 -14.19
N TYR A 89 9.55 -5.56 -14.61
CA TYR A 89 9.82 -4.17 -14.99
C TYR A 89 8.91 -3.22 -14.25
N SER A 90 9.46 -2.04 -13.92
CA SER A 90 8.64 -0.91 -13.51
C SER A 90 7.95 -0.33 -14.75
N CYS A 91 6.62 -0.31 -14.73
CA CYS A 91 5.83 0.30 -15.81
C CYS A 91 5.41 1.70 -15.38
N THR A 92 6.30 2.66 -15.60
CA THR A 92 5.94 4.06 -15.39
C THR A 92 5.07 4.52 -16.57
N PRO A 93 3.86 4.99 -16.31
CA PRO A 93 2.97 5.48 -17.36
C PRO A 93 3.47 6.78 -17.98
#